data_5e51198b0bf1013917bfcf432635453a
#
_entry.id   5e51198b0bf1013917bfcf432635453a
#
_cell.length_a   1.000
_cell.length_b   1.000
_cell.length_c   1.000
_cell.angle_alpha   90.00
_cell.angle_beta   90.00
_cell.angle_gamma   90.00
#
_symmetry.space_group_name_H-M   'P 1'
#
loop_
_entity.id
_entity.type
_entity.pdbx_description
1 polymer ?
#
loop_
_entity_poly.entity_id
_entity_poly.type
_entity_poly.pdbx_seq_one_letter_code
_entity_poly.pdbx_strand_id
1 'polypeptide(L)'
;MKNIPVVPAPWLTCLLLASLSLAAQTISVDASHPTNHFVPKETLGAGVDRIAVEAIDKDLLQPTLDKTLASGWQPVTYRQNTELAIEAWHWNPQGTWSDKSDRSDANGKGYFTGSAEPTEMIRYSYGYALPRRGTTRNDGTDNVGFSRLTDGDVNTFWKSNPYLTQHFTGESDALHPQWVVIDLAQVQQIDSIRIAWEEPYARRYVVQYWTGEDPIKAVTRGVWQTFSQGTVLDGKGHTETIRLSGAPTAVRFVRIWMTESSNTCVDSLKAVDSQRAVDSHNKDARDCIGYAIRELYLGTTTPDGAFHDILRHTADQEQTTTYSSSVDPWHEPSNLGSIKQAQMGFDLFFTSGVTRGLPAMMPVAMLYDTPENAAAEIAYLKKRGYPISYIEMGEEADGQYMLPEDYAALYLQWATAIHRVDPSLRLGGPSFQGVNKDIEVWPDANGKVSWTVRFIDYLKQHGRMNDLAFFSFEHYPFDPCRTPWGMLYDEPELVRHITQVWHDDGVPPDMPMFITEGNLSSGASETYQDIFAGLWLADYIGSFLNSGGKGVYFFHFL
;
A
#
# COMPACT_ATOMS: atom_id res chain seq x y z
N MET A 1 -5.37 46.73 -78.93
CA MET A 1 -6.41 47.57 -78.32
C MET A 1 -7.39 46.62 -77.61
N LYS A 2 -7.28 46.45 -76.33
CA LYS A 2 -8.35 45.97 -75.44
C LYS A 2 -8.00 46.42 -74.05
N ASN A 3 -8.88 47.18 -73.45
CA ASN A 3 -8.80 47.81 -72.14
C ASN A 3 -8.72 46.76 -71.05
N ILE A 4 -7.80 46.95 -70.11
CA ILE A 4 -7.75 46.25 -68.83
C ILE A 4 -8.39 47.18 -67.77
N PRO A 5 -9.42 46.79 -67.07
CA PRO A 5 -9.99 47.60 -66.00
C PRO A 5 -9.11 47.54 -64.77
N VAL A 6 -8.81 48.71 -64.22
CA VAL A 6 -8.20 48.90 -62.92
C VAL A 6 -9.26 48.58 -61.85
N VAL A 7 -9.00 47.58 -61.02
CA VAL A 7 -9.81 47.28 -59.84
C VAL A 7 -9.21 48.05 -58.67
N PRO A 8 -9.96 48.87 -57.95
CA PRO A 8 -9.46 49.53 -56.74
C PRO A 8 -9.36 48.52 -55.61
N ALA A 9 -8.23 48.55 -54.94
CA ALA A 9 -7.95 47.77 -53.77
C ALA A 9 -8.54 48.42 -52.51
N PRO A 10 -9.56 47.85 -51.90
CA PRO A 10 -9.99 48.27 -50.55
C PRO A 10 -9.54 47.28 -49.45
N TRP A 11 -8.43 46.57 -49.60
CA TRP A 11 -8.01 45.54 -48.67
C TRP A 11 -6.81 45.90 -47.80
N LEU A 12 -6.30 47.14 -47.86
CA LEU A 12 -5.13 47.54 -47.06
C LEU A 12 -5.49 48.27 -45.76
N THR A 13 -6.75 48.51 -45.47
CA THR A 13 -7.15 49.31 -44.30
C THR A 13 -7.71 48.48 -43.14
N CYS A 14 -7.90 47.15 -43.28
CA CYS A 14 -8.37 46.29 -42.19
C CYS A 14 -7.29 45.55 -41.39
N LEU A 15 -6.00 45.74 -41.74
CA LEU A 15 -4.89 45.06 -41.05
C LEU A 15 -4.22 45.88 -39.94
N LEU A 16 -4.75 47.07 -39.64
CA LEU A 16 -4.16 47.97 -38.65
C LEU A 16 -5.04 48.24 -37.41
N LEU A 17 -6.13 47.51 -37.23
CA LEU A 17 -7.02 47.67 -36.07
C LEU A 17 -7.22 46.40 -35.23
N ALA A 18 -6.46 45.36 -35.45
CA ALA A 18 -6.33 44.24 -34.53
C ALA A 18 -5.04 44.36 -33.70
N SER A 19 -4.78 45.54 -33.15
CA SER A 19 -4.03 45.60 -31.89
C SER A 19 -4.95 45.02 -30.82
N LEU A 20 -4.98 43.70 -30.76
CA LEU A 20 -5.37 43.03 -29.53
C LEU A 20 -4.50 43.65 -28.45
N SER A 21 -5.07 44.53 -27.66
CA SER A 21 -4.52 44.89 -26.37
C SER A 21 -4.38 43.57 -25.62
N LEU A 22 -3.18 42.98 -25.65
CA LEU A 22 -2.72 42.09 -24.62
C LEU A 22 -2.82 42.94 -23.36
N ALA A 23 -3.98 42.86 -22.68
CA ALA A 23 -4.12 43.38 -21.34
C ALA A 23 -3.07 42.62 -20.53
N ALA A 24 -1.96 43.31 -20.24
CA ALA A 24 -0.98 42.77 -19.34
C ALA A 24 -1.70 42.49 -18.03
N GLN A 25 -1.82 41.23 -17.68
CA GLN A 25 -2.42 40.82 -16.44
C GLN A 25 -1.50 41.29 -15.32
N THR A 26 -1.93 42.27 -14.56
CA THR A 26 -1.13 42.81 -13.45
C THR A 26 -1.43 41.93 -12.23
N ILE A 27 -0.42 41.23 -11.75
CA ILE A 27 -0.48 40.53 -10.48
C ILE A 27 0.01 41.50 -9.41
N SER A 28 -0.83 41.74 -8.40
CA SER A 28 -0.47 42.52 -7.22
C SER A 28 -0.17 41.58 -6.07
N VAL A 29 1.05 41.64 -5.53
CA VAL A 29 1.45 40.86 -4.35
C VAL A 29 1.49 41.81 -3.15
N ASP A 30 0.66 41.53 -2.15
CA ASP A 30 0.71 42.23 -0.88
C ASP A 30 1.56 41.46 0.14
N ALA A 31 2.82 41.80 0.21
CA ALA A 31 3.76 41.18 1.14
C ALA A 31 3.54 41.59 2.62
N SER A 32 2.66 42.56 2.89
CA SER A 32 2.34 43.00 4.27
C SER A 32 1.32 42.09 4.96
N HIS A 33 0.61 41.23 4.20
CA HIS A 33 -0.40 40.30 4.71
C HIS A 33 -0.07 38.85 4.31
N PRO A 34 0.99 38.23 4.87
CA PRO A 34 1.31 36.85 4.56
C PRO A 34 0.21 35.92 5.04
N THR A 35 -0.22 34.99 4.18
CA THR A 35 -1.28 34.00 4.52
C THR A 35 -0.71 32.75 5.19
N ASN A 36 0.59 32.50 5.00
CA ASN A 36 1.27 31.36 5.60
C ASN A 36 2.76 31.66 5.84
N HIS A 37 3.39 30.87 6.72
CA HIS A 37 4.82 30.88 6.99
C HIS A 37 5.34 29.45 6.97
N PHE A 38 6.31 29.16 6.11
CA PHE A 38 6.95 27.87 6.03
C PHE A 38 8.47 27.99 5.87
N VAL A 39 9.16 26.93 6.24
CA VAL A 39 10.61 26.83 6.09
C VAL A 39 10.87 25.93 4.86
N PRO A 40 11.34 26.46 3.73
CA PRO A 40 11.45 25.69 2.49
C PRO A 40 12.18 24.34 2.66
N LYS A 41 13.28 24.32 3.42
CA LYS A 41 14.05 23.09 3.69
C LYS A 41 13.34 22.04 4.56
N GLU A 42 12.17 22.34 5.11
CA GLU A 42 11.34 21.42 5.90
C GLU A 42 10.01 21.09 5.20
N THR A 43 9.69 21.84 4.15
CA THR A 43 8.38 21.84 3.51
C THR A 43 8.46 21.35 2.06
N LEU A 44 9.51 21.75 1.33
CA LEU A 44 9.68 21.39 -0.08
C LEU A 44 10.69 20.26 -0.19
N GLY A 45 10.25 19.14 -0.70
CA GLY A 45 11.09 17.95 -0.84
C GLY A 45 10.72 17.12 -2.07
N ALA A 46 11.45 16.03 -2.23
CA ALA A 46 11.16 15.03 -3.23
C ALA A 46 11.48 13.62 -2.72
N GLY A 47 10.75 12.65 -3.17
CA GLY A 47 11.08 11.24 -2.98
C GLY A 47 12.26 10.84 -3.84
N VAL A 48 13.14 10.03 -3.30
CA VAL A 48 14.14 9.28 -4.06
C VAL A 48 13.67 7.84 -4.07
N ASP A 49 13.11 7.41 -5.18
CA ASP A 49 12.38 6.17 -5.27
C ASP A 49 12.62 5.47 -6.60
N ARG A 50 12.74 4.13 -6.56
CA ARG A 50 12.87 3.25 -7.73
C ARG A 50 13.93 3.64 -8.74
N ILE A 51 15.02 4.26 -8.28
CA ILE A 51 16.15 4.56 -9.15
C ILE A 51 16.80 3.24 -9.59
N ALA A 52 16.87 2.99 -10.89
CA ALA A 52 17.55 1.82 -11.42
C ALA A 52 19.02 1.79 -10.97
N VAL A 53 19.55 0.60 -10.67
CA VAL A 53 20.93 0.44 -10.14
C VAL A 53 21.97 1.12 -11.04
N GLU A 54 21.84 0.98 -12.36
CA GLU A 54 22.75 1.64 -13.29
C GLU A 54 22.63 3.18 -13.27
N ALA A 55 21.45 3.71 -12.87
CA ALA A 55 21.24 5.15 -12.69
C ALA A 55 21.76 5.61 -11.32
N ILE A 56 21.59 4.82 -10.26
CA ILE A 56 22.09 5.16 -8.91
C ILE A 56 23.57 5.56 -8.97
N ASP A 57 24.41 4.76 -9.62
CA ASP A 57 25.85 5.01 -9.69
C ASP A 57 26.22 6.25 -10.54
N LYS A 58 25.33 6.70 -11.42
CA LYS A 58 25.53 7.92 -12.24
C LYS A 58 24.94 9.15 -11.56
N ASP A 59 23.75 9.02 -11.04
CA ASP A 59 22.97 10.14 -10.52
C ASP A 59 23.48 10.60 -9.15
N LEU A 60 24.06 9.69 -8.39
CA LEU A 60 24.71 9.98 -7.10
C LEU A 60 26.19 10.37 -7.23
N LEU A 61 26.74 10.51 -8.45
CA LEU A 61 28.05 11.12 -8.62
C LEU A 61 28.00 12.59 -8.20
N GLN A 62 29.02 13.02 -7.44
CA GLN A 62 29.08 14.37 -6.88
C GLN A 62 28.83 15.47 -7.94
N PRO A 63 29.40 15.43 -9.16
CA PRO A 63 29.13 16.46 -10.18
C PRO A 63 27.66 16.47 -10.66
N THR A 64 26.98 15.32 -10.66
CA THR A 64 25.56 15.24 -11.03
C THR A 64 24.70 15.79 -9.91
N LEU A 65 24.93 15.35 -8.68
CA LEU A 65 24.24 15.85 -7.49
C LEU A 65 24.38 17.35 -7.34
N ASP A 66 25.59 17.89 -7.50
CA ASP A 66 25.84 19.34 -7.39
C ASP A 66 25.01 20.13 -8.41
N LYS A 67 24.91 19.64 -9.64
CA LYS A 67 24.08 20.27 -10.68
C LYS A 67 22.60 20.18 -10.38
N THR A 68 22.14 19.01 -9.97
CA THR A 68 20.73 18.76 -9.64
C THR A 68 20.30 19.62 -8.45
N LEU A 69 21.09 19.62 -7.38
CA LEU A 69 20.80 20.43 -6.21
C LEU A 69 20.90 21.93 -6.50
N ALA A 70 21.82 22.36 -7.38
CA ALA A 70 21.92 23.75 -7.80
C ALA A 70 20.75 24.22 -8.67
N SER A 71 19.99 23.31 -9.30
CA SER A 71 18.79 23.65 -10.07
C SER A 71 17.56 23.96 -9.21
N GLY A 72 17.68 23.91 -7.90
CA GLY A 72 16.62 24.30 -6.98
C GLY A 72 16.12 23.18 -6.03
N TRP A 73 16.56 21.96 -6.23
CA TRP A 73 16.21 20.83 -5.34
C TRP A 73 16.94 20.96 -4.00
N GLN A 74 16.35 21.71 -3.08
CA GLN A 74 16.86 21.87 -1.72
C GLN A 74 15.72 22.21 -0.78
N PRO A 75 15.52 21.41 0.24
CA PRO A 75 16.12 20.13 0.61
C PRO A 75 15.45 18.99 -0.13
N VAL A 76 16.19 17.91 -0.34
CA VAL A 76 15.61 16.64 -0.78
C VAL A 76 15.34 15.81 0.46
N THR A 77 14.11 15.35 0.59
CA THR A 77 13.76 14.36 1.60
C THR A 77 13.60 13.00 0.93
N TYR A 78 14.04 11.99 1.64
CA TYR A 78 14.00 10.62 1.15
C TYR A 78 12.63 10.01 1.46
N ARG A 79 12.10 9.36 0.48
CA ARG A 79 11.01 8.42 0.64
C ARG A 79 11.32 7.21 -0.24
N GLN A 80 11.46 6.06 0.38
CA GLN A 80 11.62 4.79 -0.31
C GLN A 80 10.26 4.12 -0.39
N ASN A 81 9.90 3.63 -1.57
CA ASN A 81 8.69 2.86 -1.74
C ASN A 81 8.88 1.46 -1.12
N THR A 82 8.22 1.18 -0.02
CA THR A 82 8.44 -0.02 0.77
C THR A 82 7.39 -1.09 0.57
N GLU A 83 6.22 -0.75 0.10
CA GLU A 83 5.07 -1.66 0.07
C GLU A 83 4.20 -1.48 -1.16
N LEU A 84 4.76 -1.60 -2.32
CA LEU A 84 3.92 -1.84 -3.48
C LEU A 84 3.29 -3.22 -3.40
N ALA A 85 2.14 -3.36 -4.06
CA ALA A 85 1.32 -4.55 -4.08
C ALA A 85 2.06 -5.87 -4.38
N ILE A 86 3.31 -5.82 -4.85
CA ILE A 86 4.11 -6.98 -5.24
C ILE A 86 5.41 -7.09 -4.46
N GLU A 87 5.92 -5.99 -3.95
CA GLU A 87 7.28 -5.92 -3.43
C GLU A 87 7.27 -5.41 -2.00
N ALA A 88 7.91 -6.17 -1.11
CA ALA A 88 8.36 -5.71 0.18
C ALA A 88 9.87 -5.52 0.12
N TRP A 89 10.42 -4.49 0.77
CA TRP A 89 11.83 -4.19 0.69
C TRP A 89 12.62 -4.84 1.82
N HIS A 90 13.71 -5.48 1.44
CA HIS A 90 14.67 -6.03 2.39
C HIS A 90 15.85 -5.08 2.53
N TRP A 91 15.90 -4.36 3.63
CA TRP A 91 16.91 -3.34 3.88
C TRP A 91 18.28 -3.90 4.31
N ASN A 92 18.32 -5.13 4.87
CA ASN A 92 19.54 -5.76 5.35
C ASN A 92 19.71 -7.17 4.78
N PRO A 93 20.44 -7.36 3.67
CA PRO A 93 20.63 -8.68 3.06
C PRO A 93 21.44 -9.66 3.93
N GLN A 94 22.07 -9.19 5.02
CA GLN A 94 22.76 -10.02 6.01
C GLN A 94 21.90 -10.35 7.23
N GLY A 95 20.64 -9.93 7.24
CA GLY A 95 19.68 -10.17 8.32
C GLY A 95 19.27 -11.64 8.43
N THR A 96 18.46 -11.93 9.43
CA THR A 96 17.92 -13.26 9.67
C THR A 96 16.66 -13.48 8.84
N TRP A 97 16.63 -14.53 8.04
CA TRP A 97 15.51 -14.85 7.17
C TRP A 97 14.40 -15.62 7.89
N SER A 98 13.17 -15.36 7.50
CA SER A 98 11.98 -15.97 8.09
C SER A 98 11.81 -17.44 7.69
N ASP A 99 12.22 -17.80 6.48
CA ASP A 99 12.15 -19.18 5.99
C ASP A 99 13.55 -19.63 5.60
N LYS A 100 14.05 -20.66 6.24
CA LYS A 100 15.33 -21.28 5.87
C LYS A 100 15.06 -22.41 4.90
N SER A 101 15.69 -22.35 3.74
CA SER A 101 15.62 -23.39 2.71
C SER A 101 16.18 -24.73 3.19
N ASP A 102 17.02 -24.75 4.22
CA ASP A 102 17.55 -25.94 4.83
C ASP A 102 16.72 -26.35 6.06
N ARG A 103 15.76 -27.25 5.81
CA ARG A 103 14.95 -27.89 6.84
C ARG A 103 15.72 -28.81 7.79
N SER A 104 17.04 -28.98 7.59
CA SER A 104 17.88 -29.85 8.42
C SER A 104 18.29 -29.23 9.74
N ASP A 105 18.14 -27.92 9.90
CA ASP A 105 18.39 -27.29 11.18
C ASP A 105 17.09 -27.29 11.99
N ALA A 106 17.19 -27.82 13.22
CA ALA A 106 16.08 -27.97 14.17
C ALA A 106 15.42 -26.63 14.57
N ASN A 107 15.93 -25.50 14.12
CA ASN A 107 15.39 -24.16 14.33
C ASN A 107 14.54 -23.67 13.15
N GLY A 108 14.17 -24.53 12.22
CA GLY A 108 13.17 -24.43 11.18
C GLY A 108 12.83 -23.03 10.70
N LYS A 109 11.64 -22.73 10.47
CA LYS A 109 11.09 -21.48 9.99
C LYS A 109 11.19 -20.36 11.04
N GLY A 110 11.92 -19.30 10.75
CA GLY A 110 11.93 -18.08 11.55
C GLY A 110 11.40 -16.90 10.76
N TYR A 111 10.86 -15.89 11.41
CA TYR A 111 10.49 -14.65 10.74
C TYR A 111 11.71 -13.75 10.56
N PHE A 112 11.74 -12.99 9.46
CA PHE A 112 12.79 -12.01 9.26
C PHE A 112 12.75 -10.94 10.34
N THR A 113 13.90 -10.65 10.97
CA THR A 113 14.00 -9.69 12.05
C THR A 113 14.98 -8.56 11.77
N GLY A 114 15.70 -8.59 10.67
CA GLY A 114 16.77 -7.62 10.39
C GLY A 114 17.85 -7.55 11.48
N SER A 115 17.89 -8.51 12.40
CA SER A 115 18.66 -8.44 13.64
C SER A 115 20.16 -8.66 13.49
N ALA A 116 20.63 -9.21 12.35
CA ALA A 116 22.06 -9.32 12.09
C ALA A 116 22.63 -7.93 11.82
N GLU A 117 23.69 -7.56 12.56
CA GLU A 117 24.41 -6.33 12.28
C GLU A 117 25.11 -6.43 10.93
N PRO A 118 24.88 -5.49 10.00
CA PRO A 118 25.57 -5.47 8.73
C PRO A 118 27.08 -5.29 8.93
N THR A 119 27.88 -6.16 8.33
CA THR A 119 29.35 -6.06 8.36
C THR A 119 29.89 -5.05 7.37
N GLU A 120 29.08 -4.74 6.33
CA GLU A 120 29.38 -3.77 5.28
C GLU A 120 28.34 -2.65 5.28
N MET A 121 28.66 -1.57 4.56
CA MET A 121 27.70 -0.49 4.32
C MET A 121 26.54 -1.00 3.46
N ILE A 122 25.32 -0.66 3.85
CA ILE A 122 24.12 -0.96 3.08
C ILE A 122 24.02 0.03 1.92
N ARG A 123 24.54 -0.39 0.77
CA ARG A 123 24.51 0.39 -0.48
C ARG A 123 23.20 0.24 -1.23
N TYR A 124 22.59 -0.94 -1.14
CA TYR A 124 21.38 -1.32 -1.84
C TYR A 124 20.41 -2.01 -0.90
N SER A 125 19.14 -1.72 -1.04
CA SER A 125 18.04 -2.52 -0.53
C SER A 125 17.39 -3.28 -1.69
N TYR A 126 16.76 -4.39 -1.39
CA TYR A 126 16.26 -5.33 -2.40
C TYR A 126 14.78 -5.56 -2.21
N GLY A 127 14.02 -5.55 -3.29
CA GLY A 127 12.64 -5.98 -3.30
C GLY A 127 12.53 -7.50 -3.33
N TYR A 128 11.41 -8.01 -2.88
CA TYR A 128 11.06 -9.41 -3.02
C TYR A 128 10.25 -9.63 -4.30
N ALA A 129 10.76 -10.48 -5.19
CA ALA A 129 9.97 -11.05 -6.27
C ALA A 129 9.17 -12.22 -5.68
N LEU A 130 8.01 -11.93 -5.11
CA LEU A 130 7.23 -12.96 -4.45
C LEU A 130 6.31 -13.68 -5.42
N PRO A 131 6.28 -15.03 -5.40
CA PRO A 131 5.01 -15.71 -5.36
C PRO A 131 4.45 -15.48 -3.96
N ARG A 132 3.58 -14.50 -3.79
CA ARG A 132 3.09 -14.13 -2.48
C ARG A 132 2.21 -15.24 -1.92
N ARG A 133 2.26 -15.43 -0.62
CA ARG A 133 1.28 -16.19 0.09
C ARG A 133 -0.04 -15.41 0.09
N GLY A 134 -0.70 -15.31 -1.04
CA GLY A 134 -1.95 -14.65 -1.06
C GLY A 134 -2.24 -13.85 -2.26
N THR A 135 -2.50 -12.74 -2.41
CA THR A 135 -3.22 -11.99 -3.40
C THR A 135 -2.58 -12.00 -4.75
N THR A 136 -3.32 -12.39 -5.76
CA THR A 136 -3.03 -11.96 -7.11
C THR A 136 -4.00 -10.84 -7.46
N ARG A 137 -3.49 -9.67 -7.68
CA ARG A 137 -4.15 -8.71 -8.53
C ARG A 137 -3.94 -9.13 -9.98
N ASN A 138 -4.95 -9.57 -10.62
CA ASN A 138 -4.93 -9.83 -12.06
C ASN A 138 -5.56 -8.65 -12.79
N ASP A 139 -5.18 -7.43 -12.42
CA ASP A 139 -5.77 -6.19 -12.95
C ASP A 139 -4.92 -5.53 -14.05
N GLY A 140 -3.86 -6.23 -14.49
CA GLY A 140 -2.96 -5.71 -15.54
C GLY A 140 -1.97 -4.65 -15.06
N THR A 141 -1.87 -4.40 -13.76
CA THR A 141 -0.79 -3.63 -13.16
C THR A 141 0.44 -4.51 -12.98
N ASP A 142 1.59 -3.94 -12.61
CA ASP A 142 2.89 -4.64 -12.50
C ASP A 142 2.93 -5.73 -11.40
N ASN A 143 1.79 -6.14 -10.93
CA ASN A 143 1.57 -7.20 -9.98
C ASN A 143 1.79 -8.56 -10.65
N VAL A 144 3.01 -9.02 -10.68
CA VAL A 144 3.39 -10.30 -11.29
C VAL A 144 3.25 -11.50 -10.36
N GLY A 145 2.78 -11.31 -9.13
CA GLY A 145 2.50 -12.42 -8.22
C GLY A 145 1.21 -13.16 -8.60
N PHE A 146 1.19 -14.46 -8.46
CA PHE A 146 -0.03 -15.26 -8.55
C PHE A 146 -0.39 -15.81 -7.16
N SER A 147 -1.69 -16.01 -6.95
CA SER A 147 -2.23 -16.50 -5.70
C SER A 147 -1.90 -17.97 -5.51
N ARG A 148 -1.56 -18.35 -4.29
CA ARG A 148 -1.46 -19.76 -3.88
C ARG A 148 -2.82 -20.40 -3.56
N LEU A 149 -3.90 -19.65 -3.70
CA LEU A 149 -5.25 -20.12 -3.43
C LEU A 149 -5.85 -20.89 -4.61
N THR A 150 -5.31 -20.69 -5.82
CA THR A 150 -5.78 -21.31 -7.06
C THR A 150 -4.62 -21.62 -8.02
N ASP A 151 -3.41 -21.92 -7.48
CA ASP A 151 -2.23 -22.20 -8.29
C ASP A 151 -2.15 -23.67 -8.76
N GLY A 152 -3.01 -24.55 -8.23
CA GLY A 152 -3.05 -25.97 -8.55
C GLY A 152 -2.00 -26.80 -7.83
N ASP A 153 -1.23 -26.22 -6.90
CA ASP A 153 -0.23 -26.91 -6.10
C ASP A 153 -0.67 -27.00 -4.63
N VAL A 154 -1.16 -28.16 -4.23
CA VAL A 154 -1.58 -28.45 -2.84
C VAL A 154 -0.43 -28.41 -1.81
N ASN A 155 0.83 -28.28 -2.24
CA ASN A 155 1.97 -28.13 -1.33
C ASN A 155 2.25 -26.67 -0.98
N THR A 156 1.71 -25.72 -1.72
CA THR A 156 1.72 -24.30 -1.38
C THR A 156 0.49 -23.93 -0.56
N PHE A 157 0.50 -22.78 0.07
CA PHE A 157 -0.69 -22.27 0.78
C PHE A 157 -0.59 -20.75 0.96
N TRP A 158 -1.74 -20.11 0.98
CA TRP A 158 -1.91 -18.77 1.51
C TRP A 158 -2.01 -18.82 3.03
N LYS A 159 -1.44 -17.84 3.71
CA LYS A 159 -1.61 -17.63 5.14
C LYS A 159 -1.85 -16.17 5.45
N SER A 160 -2.80 -15.88 6.34
CA SER A 160 -3.09 -14.54 6.83
C SER A 160 -1.95 -14.00 7.70
N ASN A 161 -1.87 -12.67 7.83
CA ASN A 161 -0.89 -12.03 8.69
C ASN A 161 -1.14 -12.39 10.17
N PRO A 162 -0.18 -13.05 10.85
CA PRO A 162 -0.34 -13.47 12.24
C PRO A 162 -0.44 -12.29 13.22
N TYR A 163 0.10 -11.13 12.87
CA TYR A 163 0.04 -9.93 13.72
C TYR A 163 -1.37 -9.34 13.85
N LEU A 164 -2.34 -9.85 13.08
CA LEU A 164 -3.77 -9.49 13.17
C LEU A 164 -4.59 -10.45 14.05
N THR A 165 -3.94 -11.38 14.71
CA THR A 165 -4.61 -12.34 15.61
C THR A 165 -4.69 -11.82 17.04
N GLN A 166 -5.60 -12.40 17.83
CA GLN A 166 -5.75 -12.10 19.26
C GLN A 166 -4.44 -12.20 20.04
N HIS A 167 -3.52 -13.06 19.62
CA HIS A 167 -2.22 -13.22 20.27
C HIS A 167 -1.39 -11.92 20.27
N PHE A 168 -1.43 -11.18 19.19
CA PHE A 168 -0.65 -9.94 19.02
C PHE A 168 -1.45 -8.66 19.27
N THR A 169 -2.71 -8.66 18.85
CA THR A 169 -3.60 -7.48 19.03
C THR A 169 -4.14 -7.39 20.46
N GLY A 170 -4.28 -8.52 21.15
CA GLY A 170 -5.01 -8.62 22.42
C GLY A 170 -6.54 -8.62 22.24
N GLU A 171 -7.04 -8.47 21.03
CA GLU A 171 -8.44 -8.42 20.66
C GLU A 171 -8.92 -9.74 20.06
N SER A 172 -10.22 -10.00 20.12
CA SER A 172 -10.78 -11.20 19.48
C SER A 172 -10.53 -11.19 17.97
N ASP A 173 -10.17 -12.35 17.38
CA ASP A 173 -10.03 -12.51 15.93
C ASP A 173 -11.29 -12.07 15.16
N ALA A 174 -12.46 -12.07 15.80
CA ALA A 174 -13.70 -11.58 15.21
C ALA A 174 -13.72 -10.06 14.96
N LEU A 175 -12.84 -9.28 15.61
CA LEU A 175 -12.65 -7.84 15.36
C LEU A 175 -11.66 -7.58 14.23
N HIS A 176 -10.81 -8.57 13.90
CA HIS A 176 -9.86 -8.57 12.80
C HIS A 176 -10.12 -9.74 11.85
N PRO A 177 -11.34 -9.84 11.28
CA PRO A 177 -11.70 -10.97 10.44
C PRO A 177 -10.84 -11.01 9.20
N GLN A 178 -10.26 -12.16 8.92
CA GLN A 178 -9.50 -12.33 7.70
C GLN A 178 -10.40 -12.90 6.62
N TRP A 179 -10.15 -12.52 5.38
CA TRP A 179 -11.02 -12.88 4.28
C TRP A 179 -10.28 -13.18 2.98
N VAL A 180 -10.94 -13.96 2.15
CA VAL A 180 -10.56 -14.23 0.77
C VAL A 180 -11.77 -13.98 -0.11
N VAL A 181 -11.59 -13.25 -1.20
CA VAL A 181 -12.59 -13.03 -2.25
C VAL A 181 -12.14 -13.72 -3.54
N ILE A 182 -13.06 -14.46 -4.16
CA ILE A 182 -12.89 -15.09 -5.46
C ILE A 182 -13.71 -14.29 -6.48
N ASP A 183 -13.08 -13.79 -7.55
CA ASP A 183 -13.76 -13.17 -8.70
C ASP A 183 -13.85 -14.19 -9.85
N LEU A 184 -15.04 -14.62 -10.16
CA LEU A 184 -15.34 -15.54 -11.27
C LEU A 184 -15.32 -14.86 -12.65
N ALA A 185 -14.93 -13.59 -12.71
CA ALA A 185 -14.95 -12.72 -13.90
C ALA A 185 -16.35 -12.47 -14.49
N GLN A 186 -17.24 -13.43 -14.38
CA GLN A 186 -18.64 -13.36 -14.83
C GLN A 186 -19.56 -14.11 -13.88
N VAL A 187 -20.86 -13.88 -14.01
CA VAL A 187 -21.85 -14.58 -13.19
C VAL A 187 -21.85 -16.07 -13.52
N GLN A 188 -21.73 -16.90 -12.50
CA GLN A 188 -21.75 -18.36 -12.54
C GLN A 188 -22.79 -18.93 -11.58
N GLN A 189 -23.19 -20.18 -11.80
CA GLN A 189 -24.12 -20.91 -10.93
C GLN A 189 -23.31 -21.68 -9.87
N ILE A 190 -23.49 -21.34 -8.60
CA ILE A 190 -22.72 -21.89 -7.47
C ILE A 190 -23.66 -22.41 -6.38
N ASP A 191 -23.40 -23.61 -5.89
CA ASP A 191 -24.08 -24.15 -4.73
C ASP A 191 -23.14 -24.86 -3.74
N SER A 192 -21.85 -24.98 -4.07
CA SER A 192 -20.89 -25.71 -3.25
C SER A 192 -19.49 -25.08 -3.34
N ILE A 193 -18.75 -25.16 -2.25
CA ILE A 193 -17.33 -24.81 -2.15
C ILE A 193 -16.56 -25.97 -1.56
N ARG A 194 -15.34 -26.18 -2.04
CA ARG A 194 -14.38 -27.08 -1.39
C ARG A 194 -13.16 -26.27 -1.00
N ILE A 195 -12.76 -26.40 0.26
CA ILE A 195 -11.61 -25.71 0.83
C ILE A 195 -10.62 -26.75 1.29
N ALA A 196 -9.42 -26.73 0.74
CA ALA A 196 -8.29 -27.50 1.24
C ALA A 196 -7.53 -26.63 2.25
N TRP A 197 -7.84 -26.83 3.53
CA TRP A 197 -7.21 -26.09 4.62
C TRP A 197 -5.77 -26.58 4.85
N GLU A 198 -4.91 -25.65 5.27
CA GLU A 198 -3.69 -25.93 6.00
C GLU A 198 -3.90 -25.58 7.47
N GLU A 199 -2.97 -25.91 8.33
CA GLU A 199 -2.96 -25.45 9.72
C GLU A 199 -2.17 -24.12 9.84
N PRO A 200 -2.69 -23.16 10.61
CA PRO A 200 -3.99 -23.16 11.29
C PRO A 200 -5.17 -22.90 10.32
N TYR A 201 -6.30 -23.55 10.57
CA TYR A 201 -7.51 -23.40 9.75
C TYR A 201 -8.59 -22.56 10.47
N ALA A 202 -9.63 -22.15 9.74
CA ALA A 202 -10.74 -21.42 10.34
C ALA A 202 -11.74 -22.41 11.01
N ARG A 203 -11.99 -22.22 12.31
CA ARG A 203 -13.07 -22.91 13.05
C ARG A 203 -14.41 -22.26 12.81
N ARG A 204 -14.44 -20.92 12.75
CA ARG A 204 -15.66 -20.17 12.45
C ARG A 204 -15.44 -19.31 11.23
N TYR A 205 -16.33 -19.47 10.26
CA TYR A 205 -16.33 -18.67 9.06
C TYR A 205 -17.68 -18.67 8.38
N VAL A 206 -17.91 -17.71 7.50
CA VAL A 206 -19.09 -17.66 6.64
C VAL A 206 -18.65 -17.56 5.20
N VAL A 207 -19.38 -18.25 4.32
CA VAL A 207 -19.24 -18.11 2.87
C VAL A 207 -20.36 -17.20 2.38
N GLN A 208 -19.99 -16.13 1.68
CA GLN A 208 -20.88 -15.08 1.25
C GLN A 208 -20.73 -14.84 -0.24
N TYR A 209 -21.74 -14.24 -0.85
CA TYR A 209 -21.71 -13.75 -2.22
C TYR A 209 -22.10 -12.29 -2.26
N TRP A 210 -21.59 -11.59 -3.25
CA TRP A 210 -21.88 -10.17 -3.42
C TRP A 210 -23.10 -9.94 -4.32
N THR A 211 -23.93 -8.98 -3.93
CA THR A 211 -25.03 -8.47 -4.74
C THR A 211 -24.86 -6.98 -4.95
N GLY A 212 -24.60 -6.57 -6.19
CA GLY A 212 -24.32 -5.18 -6.53
C GLY A 212 -23.27 -5.06 -7.64
N GLU A 213 -22.65 -3.89 -7.69
CA GLU A 213 -21.51 -3.63 -8.58
C GLU A 213 -20.26 -4.39 -8.07
N ASP A 214 -19.10 -4.18 -8.68
CA ASP A 214 -17.84 -4.83 -8.30
C ASP A 214 -17.45 -4.46 -6.83
N PRO A 215 -17.37 -5.45 -5.90
CA PRO A 215 -17.10 -5.17 -4.48
C PRO A 215 -15.70 -4.64 -4.20
N ILE A 216 -14.78 -4.74 -5.15
CA ILE A 216 -13.41 -4.26 -5.02
C ILE A 216 -13.29 -2.81 -5.50
N LYS A 217 -14.08 -2.43 -6.51
CA LYS A 217 -14.05 -1.10 -7.14
C LYS A 217 -15.19 -0.18 -6.69
N ALA A 218 -16.29 -0.76 -6.21
CA ALA A 218 -17.50 -0.05 -5.83
C ALA A 218 -18.03 -0.60 -4.50
N VAL A 219 -17.19 -0.52 -3.48
CA VAL A 219 -17.34 -1.18 -2.16
C VAL A 219 -18.64 -0.85 -1.42
N THR A 220 -19.25 0.30 -1.71
CA THR A 220 -20.52 0.75 -1.09
C THR A 220 -21.74 0.51 -1.97
N ARG A 221 -21.57 0.01 -3.20
CA ARG A 221 -22.65 -0.20 -4.18
C ARG A 221 -23.15 -1.62 -4.23
N GLY A 222 -23.23 -2.27 -3.08
CA GLY A 222 -23.73 -3.63 -2.96
C GLY A 222 -23.65 -4.12 -1.53
N VAL A 223 -23.89 -5.41 -1.34
CA VAL A 223 -23.87 -6.03 -0.02
C VAL A 223 -23.45 -7.49 -0.11
N TRP A 224 -22.65 -7.93 0.87
CA TRP A 224 -22.32 -9.33 1.09
C TRP A 224 -23.50 -10.04 1.74
N GLN A 225 -23.96 -11.12 1.11
CA GLN A 225 -25.04 -11.98 1.60
C GLN A 225 -24.48 -13.36 1.92
N THR A 226 -24.79 -13.89 3.09
CA THR A 226 -24.40 -15.24 3.45
C THR A 226 -25.26 -16.26 2.70
N PHE A 227 -24.62 -17.26 2.08
CA PHE A 227 -25.34 -18.37 1.50
C PHE A 227 -26.19 -19.07 2.57
N SER A 228 -27.34 -19.61 2.21
CA SER A 228 -28.31 -20.18 3.15
C SER A 228 -27.73 -21.29 4.05
N GLN A 229 -26.68 -21.97 3.58
CA GLN A 229 -25.92 -23.00 4.30
C GLN A 229 -24.43 -22.64 4.41
N GLY A 230 -24.09 -21.38 4.18
CA GLY A 230 -22.71 -20.89 4.15
C GLY A 230 -22.08 -20.56 5.52
N THR A 231 -22.78 -20.88 6.64
CA THR A 231 -22.26 -20.62 7.99
C THR A 231 -21.64 -21.87 8.58
N VAL A 232 -20.36 -21.80 8.93
CA VAL A 232 -19.61 -22.88 9.60
C VAL A 232 -19.21 -22.41 11.00
N LEU A 233 -19.65 -23.14 12.04
CA LEU A 233 -19.42 -22.82 13.45
C LEU A 233 -18.35 -23.70 14.11
N ASP A 234 -17.97 -24.82 13.49
CA ASP A 234 -16.99 -25.77 14.02
C ASP A 234 -16.29 -26.51 12.87
N GLY A 235 -15.56 -25.74 12.04
CA GLY A 235 -14.71 -26.26 10.97
C GLY A 235 -13.65 -27.20 11.52
N LYS A 236 -13.31 -28.24 10.76
CA LYS A 236 -12.41 -29.33 11.19
C LYS A 236 -11.04 -29.30 10.53
N GLY A 237 -10.82 -28.36 9.62
CA GLY A 237 -9.63 -28.37 8.78
C GLY A 237 -9.66 -29.48 7.72
N HIS A 238 -8.49 -29.84 7.19
CA HIS A 238 -8.36 -30.77 6.07
C HIS A 238 -9.08 -30.28 4.80
N THR A 239 -9.44 -31.16 3.90
CA THR A 239 -10.22 -30.79 2.72
C THR A 239 -11.71 -30.99 3.02
N GLU A 240 -12.45 -29.90 3.10
CA GLU A 240 -13.88 -29.87 3.35
C GLU A 240 -14.66 -29.46 2.12
N THR A 241 -15.75 -30.17 1.80
CA THR A 241 -16.73 -29.76 0.77
C THR A 241 -18.02 -29.35 1.47
N ILE A 242 -18.45 -28.12 1.24
CA ILE A 242 -19.59 -27.50 1.90
C ILE A 242 -20.65 -27.22 0.85
N ARG A 243 -21.87 -27.70 1.10
CA ARG A 243 -23.04 -27.27 0.35
C ARG A 243 -23.44 -25.87 0.83
N LEU A 244 -23.48 -24.91 -0.08
CA LEU A 244 -23.76 -23.50 0.25
C LEU A 244 -25.25 -23.16 0.18
N SER A 245 -25.98 -23.88 -0.69
CA SER A 245 -27.42 -23.66 -0.91
C SER A 245 -28.10 -24.92 -1.47
N GLY A 246 -29.41 -25.03 -1.29
CA GLY A 246 -30.20 -26.15 -1.83
C GLY A 246 -30.31 -26.18 -3.35
N ALA A 247 -30.10 -25.04 -4.00
CA ALA A 247 -30.07 -24.88 -5.44
C ALA A 247 -28.96 -23.90 -5.84
N PRO A 248 -28.41 -24.03 -7.05
CA PRO A 248 -27.38 -23.10 -7.50
C PRO A 248 -27.85 -21.63 -7.47
N THR A 249 -26.97 -20.76 -7.00
CA THR A 249 -27.16 -19.31 -6.90
C THR A 249 -26.29 -18.63 -7.95
N ALA A 250 -26.85 -17.67 -8.70
CA ALA A 250 -26.12 -16.92 -9.73
C ALA A 250 -25.27 -15.83 -9.05
N VAL A 251 -23.94 -15.97 -9.08
CA VAL A 251 -23.00 -15.07 -8.41
C VAL A 251 -21.75 -14.85 -9.26
N ARG A 252 -21.10 -13.70 -9.10
CA ARG A 252 -19.75 -13.44 -9.63
C ARG A 252 -18.69 -13.45 -8.55
N PHE A 253 -18.95 -12.85 -7.40
CA PHE A 253 -17.99 -12.75 -6.32
C PHE A 253 -18.42 -13.59 -5.13
N VAL A 254 -17.49 -14.39 -4.61
CA VAL A 254 -17.69 -15.19 -3.40
C VAL A 254 -16.61 -14.84 -2.38
N ARG A 255 -17.00 -14.66 -1.12
CA ARG A 255 -16.10 -14.34 -0.01
C ARG A 255 -16.15 -15.41 1.07
N ILE A 256 -14.99 -15.80 1.57
CA ILE A 256 -14.82 -16.55 2.80
C ILE A 256 -14.42 -15.53 3.87
N TRP A 257 -15.21 -15.41 4.93
CA TRP A 257 -15.00 -14.46 6.03
C TRP A 257 -14.75 -15.25 7.31
N MET A 258 -13.51 -15.22 7.82
CA MET A 258 -12.99 -16.06 8.89
C MET A 258 -12.87 -15.24 10.18
N THR A 259 -13.39 -15.79 11.31
CA THR A 259 -13.52 -15.07 12.59
C THR A 259 -12.97 -15.80 13.80
N GLU A 260 -12.61 -17.08 13.67
CA GLU A 260 -12.00 -17.86 14.75
C GLU A 260 -11.03 -18.89 14.17
N SER A 261 -9.77 -18.80 14.60
CA SER A 261 -8.71 -19.74 14.22
C SER A 261 -8.76 -21.04 15.03
N SER A 262 -8.25 -22.11 14.45
CA SER A 262 -7.99 -23.36 15.17
C SER A 262 -6.85 -23.23 16.18
N ASN A 263 -5.92 -22.31 15.95
CA ASN A 263 -4.68 -22.17 16.70
C ASN A 263 -3.88 -23.49 16.76
N THR A 264 -3.87 -24.22 15.64
CA THR A 264 -3.12 -25.48 15.49
C THR A 264 -1.92 -25.26 14.57
N CYS A 265 -0.87 -26.01 14.84
CA CYS A 265 0.37 -25.92 14.07
C CYS A 265 0.45 -27.01 13.02
N VAL A 266 1.13 -26.73 11.91
CA VAL A 266 1.49 -27.74 10.90
C VAL A 266 2.19 -28.92 11.58
N ASP A 267 1.82 -30.16 11.22
CA ASP A 267 2.34 -31.39 11.88
C ASP A 267 3.87 -31.51 11.84
N SER A 268 4.53 -30.98 10.80
CA SER A 268 5.99 -30.90 10.70
C SER A 268 6.63 -30.04 11.80
N LEU A 269 5.87 -29.15 12.42
CA LEU A 269 6.33 -28.29 13.52
C LEU A 269 6.03 -28.93 14.89
N LYS A 270 4.99 -29.75 15.00
CA LYS A 270 4.66 -30.51 16.22
C LYS A 270 5.77 -31.47 16.65
N ALA A 271 6.56 -31.96 15.68
CA ALA A 271 7.65 -32.89 15.93
C ALA A 271 8.91 -32.23 16.51
N VAL A 272 9.01 -30.91 16.46
CA VAL A 272 10.26 -30.19 16.77
C VAL A 272 10.31 -29.69 18.22
N ASP A 273 9.22 -29.30 18.84
CA ASP A 273 9.24 -28.99 20.29
C ASP A 273 7.89 -28.57 20.89
N SER A 274 7.32 -29.41 21.74
CA SER A 274 6.17 -29.04 22.57
C SER A 274 6.50 -28.04 23.70
N GLN A 275 7.78 -27.76 23.98
CA GLN A 275 8.21 -26.79 24.98
C GLN A 275 8.44 -25.38 24.41
N ARG A 276 8.70 -25.23 23.12
CA ARG A 276 8.90 -23.93 22.49
C ARG A 276 7.61 -23.15 22.26
N ALA A 277 6.48 -23.81 22.13
CA ALA A 277 5.17 -23.16 21.94
C ALA A 277 4.72 -22.31 23.14
N VAL A 278 5.41 -22.39 24.27
CA VAL A 278 5.03 -21.71 25.53
C VAL A 278 5.79 -20.40 25.75
N ASP A 279 6.85 -20.16 25.01
CA ASP A 279 7.62 -18.90 25.13
C ASP A 279 6.99 -17.82 24.23
N SER A 280 6.34 -16.84 24.85
CA SER A 280 5.67 -15.72 24.16
C SER A 280 6.60 -14.85 23.26
N HIS A 281 7.89 -15.11 23.32
CA HIS A 281 8.91 -14.49 22.45
C HIS A 281 9.35 -15.43 21.33
N ASN A 282 8.73 -16.60 21.21
CA ASN A 282 9.16 -17.60 20.24
C ASN A 282 8.52 -17.32 18.87
N LYS A 283 9.38 -17.21 17.88
CA LYS A 283 9.05 -16.99 16.46
C LYS A 283 8.09 -18.07 15.92
N ASP A 284 8.13 -19.28 16.47
CA ASP A 284 7.31 -20.42 16.03
C ASP A 284 5.83 -20.28 16.41
N ALA A 285 5.48 -19.45 17.40
CA ALA A 285 4.08 -19.19 17.75
C ALA A 285 3.27 -18.65 16.56
N ARG A 286 3.90 -17.89 15.68
CA ARG A 286 3.27 -17.32 14.48
C ARG A 286 2.84 -18.37 13.46
N ASP A 287 3.47 -19.53 13.45
CA ASP A 287 3.09 -20.63 12.57
C ASP A 287 1.77 -21.29 12.96
N CYS A 288 1.35 -21.12 14.22
CA CYS A 288 0.20 -21.79 14.82
C CYS A 288 -1.03 -20.90 14.93
N ILE A 289 -0.99 -19.68 14.42
CA ILE A 289 -2.07 -18.68 14.55
C ILE A 289 -2.42 -18.05 13.19
N GLY A 290 -3.63 -17.52 13.08
CA GLY A 290 -4.18 -17.00 11.83
C GLY A 290 -4.90 -18.10 11.04
N TYR A 291 -4.90 -17.99 9.73
CA TYR A 291 -5.64 -18.88 8.83
C TYR A 291 -4.77 -19.26 7.65
N ALA A 292 -4.80 -20.53 7.25
CA ALA A 292 -4.05 -21.00 6.09
C ALA A 292 -4.93 -21.87 5.16
N ILE A 293 -4.85 -21.60 3.87
CA ILE A 293 -5.60 -22.30 2.82
C ILE A 293 -4.63 -22.77 1.76
N ARG A 294 -4.64 -24.06 1.45
CA ARG A 294 -3.83 -24.66 0.37
C ARG A 294 -4.43 -24.38 -0.99
N GLU A 295 -5.74 -24.66 -1.13
CA GLU A 295 -6.42 -24.57 -2.41
C GLU A 295 -7.91 -24.35 -2.23
N LEU A 296 -8.52 -23.55 -3.12
CA LEU A 296 -9.95 -23.29 -3.17
C LEU A 296 -10.55 -23.88 -4.44
N TYR A 297 -11.71 -24.48 -4.30
CA TYR A 297 -12.53 -24.98 -5.40
C TYR A 297 -13.95 -24.47 -5.23
N LEU A 298 -14.60 -24.05 -6.29
CA LEU A 298 -15.94 -23.47 -6.24
C LEU A 298 -16.77 -23.96 -7.42
N GLY A 299 -18.03 -24.30 -7.18
CA GLY A 299 -18.87 -24.81 -8.27
C GLY A 299 -20.19 -25.37 -7.81
N THR A 300 -20.59 -26.49 -8.40
CA THR A 300 -21.87 -27.16 -8.14
C THR A 300 -21.66 -28.61 -7.73
N THR A 301 -22.62 -29.13 -6.93
CA THR A 301 -22.70 -30.54 -6.63
C THR A 301 -23.90 -31.16 -7.31
N THR A 302 -23.67 -32.19 -8.11
CA THR A 302 -24.71 -32.93 -8.81
C THR A 302 -25.58 -33.76 -7.85
N PRO A 303 -26.78 -34.22 -8.25
CA PRO A 303 -27.66 -35.01 -7.39
C PRO A 303 -27.05 -36.34 -6.89
N ASP A 304 -26.09 -36.90 -7.62
CA ASP A 304 -25.33 -38.10 -7.23
C ASP A 304 -24.12 -37.77 -6.31
N GLY A 305 -23.95 -36.49 -5.94
CA GLY A 305 -22.92 -36.05 -4.97
C GLY A 305 -21.57 -35.70 -5.60
N ALA A 306 -21.42 -35.75 -6.93
CA ALA A 306 -20.17 -35.36 -7.56
C ALA A 306 -20.01 -33.82 -7.54
N PHE A 307 -18.87 -33.35 -7.06
CA PHE A 307 -18.52 -31.93 -7.09
C PHE A 307 -17.89 -31.56 -8.43
N HIS A 308 -18.42 -30.51 -9.04
CA HIS A 308 -17.93 -29.97 -10.30
C HIS A 308 -17.33 -28.59 -10.05
N ASP A 309 -16.01 -28.52 -10.10
CA ASP A 309 -15.26 -27.28 -9.95
C ASP A 309 -15.26 -26.45 -11.22
N ILE A 310 -15.29 -25.12 -11.08
CA ILE A 310 -15.26 -24.17 -12.20
C ILE A 310 -14.10 -23.19 -12.11
N LEU A 311 -13.28 -23.26 -11.05
CA LEU A 311 -12.12 -22.40 -10.94
C LEU A 311 -11.03 -22.84 -11.91
N ARG A 312 -10.21 -21.90 -12.28
CA ARG A 312 -9.02 -22.15 -13.08
C ARG A 312 -7.80 -22.20 -12.17
N HIS A 313 -7.16 -23.34 -12.12
CA HIS A 313 -6.01 -23.65 -11.29
C HIS A 313 -4.75 -23.66 -12.16
N THR A 314 -3.90 -22.65 -12.00
CA THR A 314 -2.62 -22.56 -12.71
C THR A 314 -1.68 -21.59 -11.99
N ALA A 315 -0.39 -21.88 -12.03
CA ALA A 315 0.65 -21.05 -11.44
C ALA A 315 1.05 -19.84 -12.32
N ASP A 316 0.11 -19.26 -13.03
CA ASP A 316 0.32 -18.08 -13.86
C ASP A 316 -0.85 -17.09 -13.71
N GLN A 317 -0.77 -15.96 -14.40
CA GLN A 317 -1.77 -14.89 -14.36
C GLN A 317 -3.14 -15.29 -14.93
N GLU A 318 -3.27 -16.47 -15.52
CA GLU A 318 -4.54 -16.96 -16.07
C GLU A 318 -5.38 -17.72 -15.03
N GLN A 319 -4.89 -17.90 -13.81
CA GLN A 319 -5.67 -18.49 -12.71
C GLN A 319 -6.92 -17.66 -12.39
N THR A 320 -7.88 -18.26 -11.68
CA THR A 320 -9.02 -17.50 -11.15
C THR A 320 -8.52 -16.43 -10.18
N THR A 321 -8.94 -15.19 -10.39
CA THR A 321 -8.51 -14.04 -9.58
C THR A 321 -9.03 -14.17 -8.15
N THR A 322 -8.14 -13.96 -7.20
CA THR A 322 -8.46 -13.92 -5.78
C THR A 322 -7.90 -12.65 -5.13
N TYR A 323 -8.54 -12.22 -4.06
CA TYR A 323 -8.09 -11.12 -3.19
C TYR A 323 -8.08 -11.62 -1.77
N SER A 324 -7.17 -11.14 -0.95
CA SER A 324 -7.12 -11.48 0.48
C SER A 324 -6.94 -10.25 1.35
N SER A 325 -7.37 -10.36 2.61
CA SER A 325 -7.28 -9.29 3.61
C SER A 325 -5.84 -8.94 3.97
N SER A 326 -4.99 -9.94 4.02
CA SER A 326 -3.59 -9.82 4.44
C SER A 326 -2.76 -11.00 3.96
N VAL A 327 -1.47 -10.92 4.15
CA VAL A 327 -0.53 -12.02 3.92
C VAL A 327 0.45 -12.13 5.07
N ASP A 328 0.91 -13.35 5.32
CA ASP A 328 1.97 -13.63 6.27
C ASP A 328 3.32 -13.05 5.74
N PRO A 329 4.05 -12.24 6.53
CA PRO A 329 5.31 -11.63 6.11
C PRO A 329 6.49 -12.62 6.08
N TRP A 330 6.27 -13.82 5.57
CA TRP A 330 7.30 -14.84 5.46
C TRP A 330 8.11 -14.69 4.19
N HIS A 331 9.42 -14.66 4.36
CA HIS A 331 10.36 -14.51 3.27
C HIS A 331 11.54 -15.48 3.41
N GLU A 332 12.10 -15.89 2.27
CA GLU A 332 13.31 -16.68 2.19
C GLU A 332 14.30 -16.03 1.22
N PRO A 333 15.59 -16.37 1.28
CA PRO A 333 16.60 -15.78 0.39
C PRO A 333 16.29 -15.90 -1.11
N SER A 334 15.60 -16.96 -1.51
CA SER A 334 15.18 -17.19 -2.91
C SER A 334 14.12 -16.19 -3.39
N ASN A 335 13.42 -15.50 -2.48
CA ASN A 335 12.44 -14.46 -2.81
C ASN A 335 13.09 -13.11 -3.08
N LEU A 336 14.37 -12.94 -2.73
CA LEU A 336 15.07 -11.68 -2.96
C LEU A 336 15.22 -11.42 -4.46
N GLY A 337 14.83 -10.24 -4.89
CA GLY A 337 14.97 -9.78 -6.27
C GLY A 337 16.44 -9.69 -6.70
N SER A 338 16.65 -9.62 -7.99
CA SER A 338 18.00 -9.46 -8.54
C SER A 338 18.57 -8.06 -8.22
N ILE A 339 19.89 -7.92 -8.33
CA ILE A 339 20.57 -6.63 -8.20
C ILE A 339 19.99 -5.57 -9.17
N LYS A 340 19.40 -5.98 -10.29
CA LYS A 340 18.77 -5.06 -11.24
C LYS A 340 17.48 -4.42 -10.72
N GLN A 341 16.87 -5.02 -9.71
CA GLN A 341 15.66 -4.54 -9.05
C GLN A 341 15.99 -3.87 -7.70
N ALA A 342 17.26 -3.77 -7.33
CA ALA A 342 17.66 -3.13 -6.09
C ALA A 342 17.40 -1.62 -6.14
N GLN A 343 17.13 -1.09 -4.98
CA GLN A 343 17.00 0.34 -4.72
C GLN A 343 18.21 0.87 -3.97
N MET A 344 18.32 2.18 -3.85
CA MET A 344 19.35 2.81 -3.05
C MET A 344 19.19 2.43 -1.56
N GLY A 345 20.25 1.89 -0.97
CA GLY A 345 20.29 1.57 0.45
C GLY A 345 20.59 2.78 1.32
N PHE A 346 20.32 2.66 2.60
CA PHE A 346 20.40 3.78 3.56
C PHE A 346 21.77 4.42 3.66
N ASP A 347 22.84 3.61 3.73
CA ASP A 347 24.20 4.18 3.83
C ASP A 347 24.55 4.98 2.59
N LEU A 348 24.25 4.46 1.41
CA LEU A 348 24.50 5.17 0.16
C LEU A 348 23.71 6.48 0.10
N PHE A 349 22.43 6.45 0.48
CA PHE A 349 21.59 7.64 0.51
C PHE A 349 22.22 8.74 1.40
N PHE A 350 22.48 8.43 2.67
CA PHE A 350 22.99 9.45 3.60
C PHE A 350 24.44 9.88 3.31
N THR A 351 25.27 8.98 2.76
CA THR A 351 26.69 9.30 2.48
C THR A 351 26.91 9.91 1.09
N SER A 352 25.95 9.81 0.17
CA SER A 352 26.05 10.43 -1.17
C SER A 352 26.08 11.96 -1.15
N GLY A 353 25.53 12.56 -0.08
CA GLY A 353 25.40 14.02 0.02
C GLY A 353 24.05 14.55 -0.54
N VAL A 354 23.16 13.69 -1.04
CA VAL A 354 21.85 14.10 -1.59
C VAL A 354 21.02 14.86 -0.56
N THR A 355 21.04 14.43 0.71
CA THR A 355 20.32 15.09 1.81
C THR A 355 20.97 16.38 2.29
N ARG A 356 22.22 16.64 1.92
CA ARG A 356 23.03 17.74 2.49
C ARG A 356 23.06 17.76 4.02
N GLY A 357 22.94 16.60 4.67
CA GLY A 357 22.90 16.46 6.11
C GLY A 357 21.58 16.89 6.77
N LEU A 358 20.54 17.15 5.97
CA LEU A 358 19.21 17.44 6.49
C LEU A 358 18.51 16.15 6.93
N PRO A 359 17.62 16.23 7.93
CA PRO A 359 16.82 15.10 8.34
C PRO A 359 15.90 14.63 7.19
N ALA A 360 15.79 13.31 7.03
CA ALA A 360 14.95 12.69 6.02
C ALA A 360 13.74 11.97 6.65
N MET A 361 12.64 11.88 5.93
CA MET A 361 11.53 11.01 6.24
C MET A 361 11.93 9.59 5.81
N MET A 362 11.85 8.65 6.74
CA MET A 362 12.22 7.27 6.50
C MET A 362 10.97 6.39 6.51
N PRO A 363 10.81 5.51 5.53
CA PRO A 363 9.72 4.56 5.53
C PRO A 363 10.06 3.34 6.38
N VAL A 364 9.03 2.66 6.87
CA VAL A 364 9.14 1.28 7.36
C VAL A 364 8.07 0.43 6.68
N ALA A 365 8.46 -0.75 6.24
CA ALA A 365 7.51 -1.73 5.74
C ALA A 365 6.60 -2.21 6.88
N MET A 366 5.32 -2.36 6.61
CA MET A 366 4.33 -2.73 7.62
C MET A 366 3.45 -3.90 7.19
N LEU A 367 2.84 -3.83 6.02
CA LEU A 367 1.87 -4.84 5.57
C LEU A 367 2.52 -6.20 5.25
N TYR A 368 3.78 -6.18 4.84
CA TYR A 368 4.54 -7.35 4.37
C TYR A 368 5.81 -7.60 5.18
N ASP A 369 5.91 -7.02 6.38
CA ASP A 369 7.09 -7.13 7.22
C ASP A 369 6.71 -7.36 8.70
N THR A 370 7.67 -7.25 9.59
CA THR A 370 7.51 -7.49 11.02
C THR A 370 7.88 -6.25 11.83
N PRO A 371 7.25 -6.02 13.00
CA PRO A 371 7.61 -4.88 13.85
C PRO A 371 9.05 -4.95 14.36
N GLU A 372 9.60 -6.16 14.52
CA GLU A 372 10.99 -6.39 14.91
C GLU A 372 11.96 -5.94 13.82
N ASN A 373 11.64 -6.18 12.55
CA ASN A 373 12.46 -5.73 11.43
C ASN A 373 12.44 -4.20 11.29
N ALA A 374 11.27 -3.59 11.41
CA ALA A 374 11.14 -2.13 11.41
C ALA A 374 11.93 -1.49 12.57
N ALA A 375 11.84 -2.06 13.78
CA ALA A 375 12.63 -1.59 14.92
C ALA A 375 14.14 -1.75 14.70
N ALA A 376 14.58 -2.85 14.07
CA ALA A 376 15.98 -3.10 13.76
C ALA A 376 16.52 -2.10 12.71
N GLU A 377 15.72 -1.78 11.69
CA GLU A 377 16.01 -0.73 10.71
C GLU A 377 16.26 0.62 11.40
N ILE A 378 15.32 1.04 12.22
CA ILE A 378 15.42 2.31 12.94
C ILE A 378 16.62 2.32 13.90
N ALA A 379 16.88 1.21 14.62
CA ALA A 379 18.04 1.07 15.48
C ALA A 379 19.35 1.21 14.69
N TYR A 380 19.42 0.63 13.50
CA TYR A 380 20.56 0.76 12.59
C TYR A 380 20.78 2.21 12.17
N LEU A 381 19.74 2.90 11.68
CA LEU A 381 19.83 4.31 11.26
C LEU A 381 20.30 5.22 12.43
N LYS A 382 19.76 5.01 13.62
CA LYS A 382 20.16 5.73 14.83
C LYS A 382 21.61 5.45 15.21
N LYS A 383 22.05 4.20 15.16
CA LYS A 383 23.43 3.80 15.44
C LYS A 383 24.42 4.44 14.45
N ARG A 384 24.03 4.57 13.19
CA ARG A 384 24.83 5.26 12.17
C ARG A 384 24.83 6.79 12.34
N GLY A 385 23.96 7.33 13.19
CA GLY A 385 23.85 8.77 13.42
C GLY A 385 23.16 9.52 12.28
N TYR A 386 22.38 8.83 11.46
CA TYR A 386 21.64 9.46 10.37
C TYR A 386 20.48 10.30 10.90
N PRO A 387 20.30 11.52 10.39
CA PRO A 387 19.24 12.40 10.87
C PRO A 387 17.88 11.98 10.28
N ILE A 388 16.91 11.69 11.16
CA ILE A 388 15.56 11.30 10.81
C ILE A 388 14.60 12.42 11.20
N SER A 389 13.68 12.81 10.30
CA SER A 389 12.62 13.79 10.58
C SER A 389 11.33 13.14 11.03
N TYR A 390 10.88 12.15 10.28
CA TYR A 390 9.63 11.41 10.47
C TYR A 390 9.82 9.96 10.05
N ILE A 391 8.96 9.09 10.55
CA ILE A 391 8.83 7.70 10.09
C ILE A 391 7.46 7.52 9.44
N GLU A 392 7.43 7.15 8.18
CA GLU A 392 6.22 6.81 7.45
C GLU A 392 5.91 5.32 7.58
N MET A 393 4.69 5.01 8.00
CA MET A 393 4.26 3.69 8.45
C MET A 393 3.50 2.96 7.33
N GLY A 394 4.23 2.25 6.49
CA GLY A 394 3.69 1.58 5.30
C GLY A 394 3.35 2.55 4.17
N GLU A 395 2.71 2.04 3.14
CA GLU A 395 2.35 2.79 1.93
C GLU A 395 1.08 2.22 1.30
N GLU A 396 0.22 3.11 0.80
CA GLU A 396 -0.97 2.78 0.00
C GLU A 396 -1.85 1.68 0.61
N ALA A 397 -2.09 1.71 1.93
CA ALA A 397 -2.90 0.70 2.60
C ALA A 397 -4.30 0.51 2.00
N ASP A 398 -4.88 1.58 1.46
CA ASP A 398 -6.13 1.60 0.72
C ASP A 398 -6.03 0.85 -0.62
N GLY A 399 -4.93 1.03 -1.35
CA GLY A 399 -4.63 0.29 -2.58
C GLY A 399 -4.29 -1.19 -2.35
N GLN A 400 -3.92 -1.56 -1.12
CA GLN A 400 -3.63 -2.94 -0.72
C GLN A 400 -4.85 -3.68 -0.14
N TYR A 401 -6.04 -3.12 -0.21
CA TYR A 401 -7.30 -3.67 0.34
C TYR A 401 -7.27 -3.90 1.85
N MET A 402 -6.38 -3.23 2.58
CA MET A 402 -6.30 -3.32 4.03
C MET A 402 -7.49 -2.62 4.68
N LEU A 403 -8.19 -3.31 5.57
CA LEU A 403 -9.22 -2.68 6.39
C LEU A 403 -8.58 -1.74 7.42
N PRO A 404 -9.23 -0.62 7.73
CA PRO A 404 -8.66 0.40 8.61
C PRO A 404 -8.34 -0.09 10.02
N GLU A 405 -9.14 -0.99 10.58
CA GLU A 405 -8.88 -1.59 11.89
C GLU A 405 -7.65 -2.49 11.86
N ASP A 406 -7.45 -3.25 10.78
CA ASP A 406 -6.29 -4.11 10.60
C ASP A 406 -5.02 -3.29 10.44
N TYR A 407 -5.06 -2.25 9.61
CA TYR A 407 -3.94 -1.30 9.50
C TYR A 407 -3.62 -0.67 10.86
N ALA A 408 -4.63 -0.21 11.59
CA ALA A 408 -4.46 0.41 12.90
C ALA A 408 -3.86 -0.54 13.94
N ALA A 409 -4.27 -1.80 13.93
CA ALA A 409 -3.72 -2.83 14.81
C ALA A 409 -2.24 -3.11 14.52
N LEU A 410 -1.84 -3.16 13.25
CA LEU A 410 -0.43 -3.24 12.85
C LEU A 410 0.31 -1.97 13.27
N TYR A 411 -0.24 -0.80 12.94
CA TYR A 411 0.33 0.50 13.28
C TYR A 411 0.73 0.60 14.75
N LEU A 412 -0.15 0.20 15.68
CA LEU A 412 0.11 0.24 17.12
C LEU A 412 1.25 -0.69 17.54
N GLN A 413 1.39 -1.85 16.91
CA GLN A 413 2.48 -2.79 17.17
C GLN A 413 3.82 -2.24 16.69
N TRP A 414 3.87 -1.72 15.46
CA TRP A 414 5.05 -1.06 14.91
C TRP A 414 5.45 0.17 15.71
N ALA A 415 4.48 1.04 16.02
CA ALA A 415 4.72 2.21 16.86
C ALA A 415 5.33 1.82 18.21
N THR A 416 4.81 0.76 18.84
CA THR A 416 5.37 0.25 20.10
C THR A 416 6.80 -0.26 19.94
N ALA A 417 7.10 -0.98 18.85
CA ALA A 417 8.44 -1.51 18.59
C ALA A 417 9.44 -0.39 18.29
N ILE A 418 9.08 0.59 17.48
CA ILE A 418 9.91 1.73 17.12
C ILE A 418 10.14 2.65 18.32
N HIS A 419 9.11 2.96 19.09
CA HIS A 419 9.25 3.83 20.30
C HIS A 419 10.07 3.18 21.43
N ARG A 420 10.23 1.84 21.43
CA ARG A 420 11.24 1.21 22.32
C ARG A 420 12.67 1.53 21.91
N VAL A 421 12.93 1.78 20.63
CA VAL A 421 14.23 2.22 20.12
C VAL A 421 14.45 3.69 20.44
N ASP A 422 13.46 4.53 20.11
CA ASP A 422 13.52 5.96 20.40
C ASP A 422 12.10 6.56 20.52
N PRO A 423 11.64 6.87 21.74
CA PRO A 423 10.31 7.41 21.98
C PRO A 423 10.06 8.82 21.43
N SER A 424 11.11 9.50 20.96
CA SER A 424 11.00 10.85 20.39
C SER A 424 10.68 10.86 18.90
N LEU A 425 10.71 9.70 18.24
CA LEU A 425 10.43 9.60 16.81
C LEU A 425 8.96 9.90 16.52
N ARG A 426 8.74 10.64 15.43
CA ARG A 426 7.40 11.05 14.98
C ARG A 426 6.95 10.10 13.88
N LEU A 427 5.92 9.32 14.19
CA LEU A 427 5.36 8.30 13.30
C LEU A 427 4.10 8.83 12.64
N GLY A 428 3.80 8.40 11.43
CA GLY A 428 2.58 8.81 10.73
C GLY A 428 2.33 7.98 9.48
N GLY A 429 1.36 8.37 8.74
CA GLY A 429 0.84 7.70 7.55
C GLY A 429 -0.62 8.11 7.35
N PRO A 430 -1.41 7.33 6.62
CA PRO A 430 -1.11 6.02 6.03
C PRO A 430 -0.55 6.06 4.60
N SER A 431 -0.18 7.22 4.08
CA SER A 431 0.26 7.42 2.69
C SER A 431 -0.78 6.89 1.69
N PHE A 432 -1.97 7.48 1.74
CA PHE A 432 -3.07 7.06 0.87
C PHE A 432 -2.78 7.29 -0.60
N GLN A 433 -3.19 6.33 -1.42
CA GLN A 433 -3.02 6.35 -2.87
C GLN A 433 -3.81 7.51 -3.50
N GLY A 434 -3.15 8.45 -4.11
CA GLY A 434 -3.60 9.49 -5.05
C GLY A 434 -5.05 9.95 -5.01
N VAL A 435 -5.65 10.12 -3.84
CA VAL A 435 -7.09 10.33 -3.66
C VAL A 435 -7.51 11.80 -3.63
N ASN A 436 -8.71 12.06 -4.14
CA ASN A 436 -9.33 13.39 -4.18
C ASN A 436 -10.67 13.45 -3.42
N LYS A 437 -10.99 12.41 -2.64
CA LYS A 437 -12.21 12.25 -1.86
C LYS A 437 -11.98 11.27 -0.71
N ASP A 438 -12.94 11.16 0.21
CA ASP A 438 -12.91 10.12 1.23
C ASP A 438 -12.74 8.72 0.62
N ILE A 439 -11.96 7.89 1.30
CA ILE A 439 -11.70 6.51 0.94
C ILE A 439 -12.77 5.64 1.58
N GLU A 440 -13.58 5.01 0.74
CA GLU A 440 -14.62 4.11 1.19
C GLU A 440 -14.13 2.66 1.18
N VAL A 441 -14.52 1.92 2.21
CA VAL A 441 -14.34 0.46 2.34
C VAL A 441 -15.68 -0.20 2.66
N TRP A 442 -15.71 -1.53 2.67
CA TRP A 442 -16.92 -2.26 3.08
C TRP A 442 -17.39 -1.77 4.45
N PRO A 443 -18.71 -1.55 4.62
CA PRO A 443 -19.24 -1.06 5.90
C PRO A 443 -18.87 -1.99 7.06
N ASP A 444 -18.52 -1.38 8.19
CA ASP A 444 -18.39 -2.09 9.46
C ASP A 444 -19.76 -2.54 10.00
N ALA A 445 -19.78 -3.14 11.19
CA ALA A 445 -21.02 -3.58 11.85
C ALA A 445 -22.00 -2.42 12.17
N ASN A 446 -21.52 -1.17 12.17
CA ASN A 446 -22.30 0.04 12.41
C ASN A 446 -22.67 0.78 11.11
N GLY A 447 -22.26 0.25 9.97
CA GLY A 447 -22.50 0.84 8.65
C GLY A 447 -21.52 1.96 8.29
N LYS A 448 -20.42 2.14 9.02
CA LYS A 448 -19.36 3.10 8.67
C LYS A 448 -18.53 2.60 7.50
N VAL A 449 -18.35 3.47 6.52
CA VAL A 449 -17.62 3.16 5.27
C VAL A 449 -16.32 3.93 5.12
N SER A 450 -16.15 5.07 5.78
CA SER A 450 -14.92 5.86 5.70
C SER A 450 -13.73 5.15 6.34
N TRP A 451 -12.68 4.97 5.56
CA TRP A 451 -11.44 4.36 6.01
C TRP A 451 -10.79 5.21 7.11
N THR A 452 -10.69 6.52 6.87
CA THR A 452 -10.03 7.46 7.80
C THR A 452 -10.78 7.56 9.12
N VAL A 453 -12.12 7.69 9.09
CA VAL A 453 -12.94 7.72 10.32
C VAL A 453 -12.67 6.46 11.16
N ARG A 454 -12.68 5.29 10.56
CA ARG A 454 -12.52 4.01 11.28
C ARG A 454 -11.09 3.86 11.83
N PHE A 455 -10.07 4.26 11.08
CA PHE A 455 -8.68 4.29 11.54
C PHE A 455 -8.51 5.20 12.78
N ILE A 456 -8.99 6.45 12.68
CA ILE A 456 -8.90 7.43 13.76
C ILE A 456 -9.69 6.98 14.99
N ASP A 457 -10.88 6.42 14.78
CA ASP A 457 -11.70 5.86 15.87
C ASP A 457 -10.99 4.71 16.60
N TYR A 458 -10.31 3.82 15.86
CA TYR A 458 -9.54 2.74 16.46
C TYR A 458 -8.41 3.28 17.34
N LEU A 459 -7.62 4.24 16.86
CA LEU A 459 -6.56 4.86 17.65
C LEU A 459 -7.11 5.55 18.91
N LYS A 460 -8.24 6.25 18.79
CA LYS A 460 -8.92 6.90 19.94
C LYS A 460 -9.40 5.87 20.96
N GLN A 461 -10.02 4.78 20.53
CA GLN A 461 -10.54 3.73 21.41
C GLN A 461 -9.43 3.05 22.20
N HIS A 462 -8.24 2.95 21.61
CA HIS A 462 -7.05 2.40 22.28
C HIS A 462 -6.26 3.44 23.09
N GLY A 463 -6.67 4.71 23.10
CA GLY A 463 -5.96 5.80 23.78
C GLY A 463 -4.58 6.09 23.17
N ARG A 464 -4.38 5.75 21.90
CA ARG A 464 -3.09 5.80 21.20
C ARG A 464 -3.04 6.85 20.08
N MET A 465 -3.93 7.82 20.12
CA MET A 465 -3.96 8.90 19.12
C MET A 465 -2.63 9.69 19.04
N ASN A 466 -1.88 9.75 20.15
CA ASN A 466 -0.57 10.41 20.20
C ASN A 466 0.54 9.70 19.43
N ASP A 467 0.33 8.44 19.04
CA ASP A 467 1.29 7.72 18.19
C ASP A 467 1.21 8.18 16.73
N LEU A 468 0.12 8.81 16.34
CA LEU A 468 -0.03 9.44 15.03
C LEU A 468 0.41 10.90 15.12
N ALA A 469 1.65 11.18 14.69
CA ALA A 469 2.24 12.51 14.76
C ALA A 469 2.09 13.32 13.47
N PHE A 470 1.67 12.69 12.39
CA PHE A 470 1.33 13.33 11.11
C PHE A 470 0.40 12.43 10.29
N PHE A 471 -0.31 13.05 9.36
CA PHE A 471 -1.15 12.35 8.38
C PHE A 471 -0.56 12.53 6.98
N SER A 472 -0.54 11.49 6.16
CA SER A 472 0.02 11.56 4.81
C SER A 472 -0.87 10.91 3.76
N PHE A 473 -0.78 11.44 2.55
CA PHE A 473 -1.47 10.95 1.36
C PHE A 473 -0.68 11.34 0.10
N GLU A 474 -1.04 10.75 -1.03
CA GLU A 474 -0.48 11.06 -2.33
C GLU A 474 -1.44 11.93 -3.15
N HIS A 475 -0.89 12.66 -4.13
CA HIS A 475 -1.69 13.54 -4.96
C HIS A 475 -1.28 13.49 -6.43
N TYR A 476 -2.15 12.87 -7.24
CA TYR A 476 -2.00 12.67 -8.67
C TYR A 476 -3.33 12.99 -9.37
N PRO A 477 -3.68 14.28 -9.58
CA PRO A 477 -5.03 14.67 -9.98
C PRO A 477 -5.34 14.41 -11.45
N PHE A 478 -4.33 14.19 -12.29
CA PHE A 478 -4.52 14.11 -13.73
C PHE A 478 -4.39 12.68 -14.27
N ASP A 479 -5.45 12.20 -14.87
CA ASP A 479 -5.45 11.03 -15.74
C ASP A 479 -5.65 11.50 -17.19
N PRO A 480 -4.65 11.36 -18.08
CA PRO A 480 -4.72 11.89 -19.44
C PRO A 480 -5.87 11.31 -20.27
N CYS A 481 -6.42 10.15 -19.86
CA CYS A 481 -7.54 9.51 -20.54
C CYS A 481 -8.92 9.93 -19.98
N ARG A 482 -8.97 10.48 -18.76
CA ARG A 482 -10.23 10.72 -18.04
C ARG A 482 -10.41 12.15 -17.56
N THR A 483 -9.33 12.86 -17.28
CA THR A 483 -9.38 14.22 -16.70
C THR A 483 -9.19 15.27 -17.78
N PRO A 484 -10.17 16.13 -18.06
CA PRO A 484 -9.98 17.28 -18.94
C PRO A 484 -8.95 18.24 -18.38
N TRP A 485 -8.06 18.76 -19.24
CA TRP A 485 -7.04 19.74 -18.85
C TRP A 485 -7.58 20.94 -18.07
N GLY A 486 -8.79 21.41 -18.41
CA GLY A 486 -9.43 22.53 -17.73
C GLY A 486 -9.66 22.29 -16.24
N MET A 487 -9.79 21.06 -15.80
CA MET A 487 -9.97 20.73 -14.37
C MET A 487 -8.73 21.00 -13.52
N LEU A 488 -7.55 21.08 -14.13
CA LEU A 488 -6.31 21.39 -13.40
C LEU A 488 -6.25 22.86 -12.93
N TYR A 489 -7.08 23.73 -13.48
CA TYR A 489 -7.24 25.10 -12.97
C TYR A 489 -8.03 25.16 -11.67
N ASP A 490 -8.76 24.09 -11.35
CA ASP A 490 -9.51 23.96 -10.10
C ASP A 490 -8.65 23.36 -8.97
N GLU A 491 -7.36 23.15 -9.19
CA GLU A 491 -6.42 22.55 -8.24
C GLU A 491 -6.44 23.17 -6.84
N PRO A 492 -6.47 24.51 -6.68
CA PRO A 492 -6.57 25.13 -5.36
C PRO A 492 -7.81 24.70 -4.58
N GLU A 493 -8.93 24.54 -5.29
CA GLU A 493 -10.19 24.07 -4.71
C GLU A 493 -10.12 22.58 -4.35
N LEU A 494 -9.53 21.77 -5.23
CA LEU A 494 -9.38 20.32 -5.04
C LEU A 494 -8.54 20.02 -3.80
N VAL A 495 -7.37 20.66 -3.66
CA VAL A 495 -6.47 20.46 -2.52
C VAL A 495 -7.13 20.94 -1.21
N ARG A 496 -7.84 22.06 -1.23
CA ARG A 496 -8.58 22.54 -0.07
C ARG A 496 -9.71 21.58 0.29
N HIS A 497 -10.41 21.04 -0.68
CA HIS A 497 -11.47 20.05 -0.47
C HIS A 497 -10.93 18.80 0.20
N ILE A 498 -9.85 18.21 -0.30
CA ILE A 498 -9.33 16.96 0.27
C ILE A 498 -8.79 17.16 1.70
N THR A 499 -8.12 18.26 1.99
CA THR A 499 -7.69 18.55 3.36
C THR A 499 -8.87 18.71 4.32
N GLN A 500 -9.98 19.30 3.85
CA GLN A 500 -11.19 19.39 4.63
C GLN A 500 -11.83 18.01 4.88
N VAL A 501 -11.84 17.14 3.88
CA VAL A 501 -12.32 15.75 4.04
C VAL A 501 -11.57 15.04 5.16
N TRP A 502 -10.23 15.12 5.20
CA TRP A 502 -9.46 14.50 6.29
C TRP A 502 -9.79 15.06 7.66
N HIS A 503 -10.04 16.37 7.77
CA HIS A 503 -10.46 16.97 9.03
C HIS A 503 -11.88 16.55 9.43
N ASP A 504 -12.81 16.49 8.48
CA ASP A 504 -14.18 16.02 8.71
C ASP A 504 -14.21 14.55 9.15
N ASP A 505 -13.27 13.74 8.66
CA ASP A 505 -13.06 12.34 9.03
C ASP A 505 -12.36 12.17 10.39
N GLY A 506 -11.98 13.26 11.04
CA GLY A 506 -11.48 13.24 12.40
C GLY A 506 -9.97 13.39 12.58
N VAL A 507 -9.22 13.66 11.51
CA VAL A 507 -7.82 14.09 11.61
C VAL A 507 -7.77 15.44 12.32
N PRO A 508 -7.04 15.57 13.44
CA PRO A 508 -6.98 16.80 14.21
C PRO A 508 -6.54 18.00 13.37
N PRO A 509 -7.14 19.20 13.56
CA PRO A 509 -6.81 20.39 12.77
C PRO A 509 -5.36 20.88 12.91
N ASP A 510 -4.70 20.52 14.01
CA ASP A 510 -3.30 20.86 14.30
C ASP A 510 -2.31 19.75 13.92
N MET A 511 -2.81 18.61 13.43
CA MET A 511 -1.97 17.53 12.97
C MET A 511 -1.27 17.90 11.66
N PRO A 512 0.08 17.79 11.60
CA PRO A 512 0.79 18.02 10.35
C PRO A 512 0.28 17.09 9.23
N MET A 513 -0.08 17.66 8.08
CA MET A 513 -0.42 16.91 6.87
C MET A 513 0.69 17.02 5.85
N PHE A 514 1.04 15.88 5.25
CA PHE A 514 2.02 15.80 4.18
C PHE A 514 1.41 15.16 2.93
N ILE A 515 1.76 15.72 1.77
CA ILE A 515 1.65 14.99 0.52
C ILE A 515 3.01 14.34 0.29
N THR A 516 3.08 13.03 0.56
CA THR A 516 4.34 12.28 0.55
C THR A 516 4.71 11.75 -0.82
N GLU A 517 3.76 11.74 -1.74
CA GLU A 517 3.98 11.66 -3.18
C GLU A 517 3.08 12.63 -3.91
N GLY A 518 3.63 13.39 -4.84
CA GLY A 518 2.82 14.27 -5.66
C GLY A 518 3.47 14.57 -6.98
N ASN A 519 2.68 14.41 -8.05
CA ASN A 519 3.00 14.84 -9.39
C ASN A 519 1.69 15.04 -10.16
N LEU A 520 1.76 15.61 -11.36
CA LEU A 520 0.59 15.85 -12.20
C LEU A 520 -0.20 14.55 -12.47
N SER A 521 0.50 13.44 -12.67
CA SER A 521 -0.08 12.11 -12.88
C SER A 521 0.86 11.03 -12.37
N SER A 522 0.35 9.88 -11.95
CA SER A 522 1.14 8.71 -11.59
C SER A 522 1.66 7.91 -12.80
N GLY A 523 1.08 8.12 -13.97
CA GLY A 523 1.48 7.45 -15.22
C GLY A 523 2.52 8.26 -16.01
N ALA A 524 3.43 7.58 -16.71
CA ALA A 524 4.36 8.24 -17.63
C ALA A 524 3.59 9.00 -18.71
N SER A 525 3.84 10.32 -18.82
CA SER A 525 3.15 11.18 -19.77
C SER A 525 4.09 12.28 -20.26
N GLU A 526 3.98 12.64 -21.55
CA GLU A 526 4.63 13.82 -22.10
C GLU A 526 4.21 15.13 -21.41
N THR A 527 3.08 15.10 -20.68
CA THR A 527 2.56 16.24 -19.93
C THR A 527 3.51 16.75 -18.85
N TYR A 528 4.38 15.91 -18.30
CA TYR A 528 5.40 16.33 -17.32
C TYR A 528 6.44 17.30 -17.88
N GLN A 529 6.62 17.29 -19.19
CA GLN A 529 7.63 18.10 -19.88
C GLN A 529 7.07 19.44 -20.34
N ASP A 530 5.78 19.68 -20.14
CA ASP A 530 5.13 20.93 -20.51
C ASP A 530 5.32 22.00 -19.42
N ILE A 531 5.44 23.25 -19.84
CA ILE A 531 5.48 24.40 -18.92
C ILE A 531 4.23 24.46 -18.02
N PHE A 532 3.11 23.94 -18.50
CA PHE A 532 1.88 23.86 -17.74
C PHE A 532 2.04 23.00 -16.49
N ALA A 533 2.75 21.86 -16.55
CA ALA A 533 3.03 21.04 -15.39
C ALA A 533 3.83 21.79 -14.32
N GLY A 534 4.80 22.62 -14.76
CA GLY A 534 5.55 23.47 -13.83
C GLY A 534 4.71 24.56 -13.17
N LEU A 535 3.77 25.16 -13.92
CA LEU A 535 2.83 26.15 -13.37
C LEU A 535 1.83 25.48 -12.40
N TRP A 536 1.30 24.32 -12.78
CA TRP A 536 0.43 23.52 -11.92
C TRP A 536 1.13 23.13 -10.61
N LEU A 537 2.40 22.68 -10.70
CA LEU A 537 3.18 22.30 -9.50
C LEU A 537 3.30 23.46 -8.51
N ALA A 538 3.56 24.66 -9.01
CA ALA A 538 3.66 25.85 -8.16
C ALA A 538 2.32 26.21 -7.50
N ASP A 539 1.21 26.12 -8.25
CA ASP A 539 -0.14 26.38 -7.76
C ASP A 539 -0.58 25.33 -6.73
N TYR A 540 -0.39 24.08 -7.03
CA TYR A 540 -0.66 22.94 -6.16
C TYR A 540 0.05 23.06 -4.82
N ILE A 541 1.39 23.25 -4.82
CA ILE A 541 2.17 23.39 -3.59
C ILE A 541 1.69 24.60 -2.76
N GLY A 542 1.53 25.74 -3.42
CA GLY A 542 1.05 26.96 -2.76
C GLY A 542 -0.33 26.79 -2.14
N SER A 543 -1.23 26.14 -2.84
CA SER A 543 -2.60 25.88 -2.38
C SER A 543 -2.64 24.90 -1.22
N PHE A 544 -1.86 23.83 -1.25
CA PHE A 544 -1.75 22.88 -0.16
C PHE A 544 -1.22 23.54 1.12
N LEU A 545 -0.16 24.34 1.01
CA LEU A 545 0.39 25.05 2.16
C LEU A 545 -0.60 26.06 2.73
N ASN A 546 -1.37 26.76 1.88
CA ASN A 546 -2.42 27.67 2.31
C ASN A 546 -3.61 26.95 2.96
N SER A 547 -3.83 25.70 2.63
CA SER A 547 -4.86 24.85 3.26
C SER A 547 -4.42 24.21 4.57
N GLY A 548 -3.26 24.60 5.12
CA GLY A 548 -2.71 24.07 6.36
C GLY A 548 -1.74 22.90 6.18
N GLY A 549 -1.41 22.51 4.96
CA GLY A 549 -0.42 21.49 4.67
C GLY A 549 0.95 21.83 5.25
N LYS A 550 1.67 20.81 5.70
CA LYS A 550 3.01 20.97 6.32
C LYS A 550 4.14 20.82 5.33
N GLY A 551 4.01 19.92 4.36
CA GLY A 551 5.06 19.69 3.37
C GLY A 551 4.62 18.81 2.23
N VAL A 552 5.34 18.93 1.11
CA VAL A 552 5.09 18.22 -0.13
C VAL A 552 6.37 17.56 -0.59
N TYR A 553 6.29 16.31 -1.02
CA TYR A 553 7.37 15.57 -1.62
C TYR A 553 7.05 15.28 -3.07
N PHE A 554 7.83 15.86 -3.97
CA PHE A 554 7.69 15.66 -5.41
C PHE A 554 8.06 14.21 -5.77
N PHE A 555 7.23 13.53 -6.51
CA PHE A 555 7.49 12.20 -7.02
C PHE A 555 7.93 12.30 -8.47
N HIS A 556 9.18 12.02 -8.77
CA HIS A 556 10.30 11.75 -7.90
C HIS A 556 11.54 12.52 -8.36
N PHE A 557 12.59 12.49 -7.52
CA PHE A 557 13.77 13.32 -7.71
C PHE A 557 14.63 12.89 -8.91
N LEU A 558 14.74 11.60 -9.17
CA LEU A 558 15.58 11.04 -10.24
C LEU A 558 14.90 9.84 -10.88
#